data_d08935f1daadd497fa67ebc182773133
#
_entry.id   d08935f1daadd497fa67ebc182773133
#
_cell.length_a   1.000
_cell.length_b   1.000
_cell.length_c   1.000
_cell.angle_alpha   90.00
_cell.angle_beta   90.00
_cell.angle_gamma   90.00
#
_symmetry.space_group_name_H-M   'P 1'
#
loop_
_entity.id
_entity.type
_entity.pdbx_description
1 polymer ?
#
loop_
_entity_poly.entity_id
_entity_poly.type
_entity_poly.pdbx_seq_one_letter_code
_entity_poly.pdbx_strand_id
1 'polypeptide(L)'
;SNKSITGSLAGAVQNIIGFDGTRGKTIKNINTFKDQDGLKGIHYTSNGVEKNSYQWGTFSLATNSKEQISYRTNWIPQKWGDTTLDFWDDFTDDGLLEERPDFNADAPVGSLAVKTTLAPGEEKDVRFFITWHFPNRPAWRNQKVNVGNYYASKYEDSWDVAKQTVSRLEALEKGTETFVNTFLASDIPQITKEASLFNLAHLRTQLGFRTKEGHFLGYEGTADNVGRGIGSCTHVWNYDQTTPFLFGEIAQTMRDTEFGYATSDEGLMSFRIELPLNTSAQKHGVAAADGQMGSIMKFYREWQLSGDDAFLKKHWPMVKKALEFSWIKGGWDANKDGVMEGSQHNTMDVEYFGPNPQMGFWYLGALKASEKMAQHLGEKYFAKTCKKLYENGSKWMDANLFNGEYYEQLIQPPMVQENV
;
A
#
# COMPACT_ATOMS: atom_id res chain seq x y z
N SER A 1 -23.21 7.56 36.63
CA SER A 1 -23.52 7.07 38.01
C SER A 1 -23.59 8.25 38.97
N ASN A 2 -24.47 8.15 39.97
CA ASN A 2 -24.54 9.12 41.09
C ASN A 2 -23.60 8.79 42.24
N LYS A 3 -22.80 7.75 42.10
CA LYS A 3 -21.81 7.28 43.06
C LYS A 3 -20.47 7.13 42.37
N SER A 4 -19.40 7.22 43.16
CA SER A 4 -18.06 6.82 42.69
C SER A 4 -18.05 5.34 42.33
N ILE A 5 -17.42 5.02 41.22
CA ILE A 5 -17.29 3.64 40.70
C ILE A 5 -15.81 3.34 40.45
N THR A 6 -15.33 2.25 40.96
CA THR A 6 -14.02 1.70 40.60
C THR A 6 -14.24 0.59 39.57
N GLY A 7 -13.50 0.63 38.48
CA GLY A 7 -13.57 -0.35 37.39
C GLY A 7 -12.21 -0.60 36.79
N SER A 8 -12.10 -1.69 36.05
CA SER A 8 -10.87 -2.09 35.37
C SER A 8 -11.14 -2.38 33.89
N LEU A 9 -10.19 -2.03 33.05
CA LEU A 9 -10.15 -2.35 31.62
C LEU A 9 -8.89 -3.19 31.35
N ALA A 10 -9.05 -4.32 30.67
CA ALA A 10 -7.92 -5.17 30.31
C ALA A 10 -7.84 -5.39 28.80
N GLY A 11 -6.63 -5.35 28.26
CA GLY A 11 -6.28 -5.81 26.92
C GLY A 11 -5.43 -7.06 26.98
N ALA A 12 -5.70 -8.04 26.14
CA ALA A 12 -4.93 -9.27 26.04
C ALA A 12 -4.53 -9.52 24.58
N VAL A 13 -3.27 -9.87 24.34
CA VAL A 13 -2.73 -10.15 23.00
C VAL A 13 -1.84 -11.38 23.05
N GLN A 14 -2.03 -12.27 22.09
CA GLN A 14 -1.19 -13.46 21.93
C GLN A 14 0.11 -13.08 21.22
N ASN A 15 1.23 -13.65 21.66
CA ASN A 15 2.50 -13.52 20.95
C ASN A 15 2.49 -14.38 19.67
N ILE A 16 2.27 -13.72 18.53
CA ILE A 16 2.14 -14.35 17.22
C ILE A 16 3.45 -14.41 16.41
N ILE A 17 4.58 -14.01 16.97
CA ILE A 17 5.87 -13.99 16.26
C ILE A 17 6.21 -15.42 15.83
N GLY A 18 6.47 -15.60 14.52
CA GLY A 18 6.78 -16.91 13.92
C GLY A 18 5.60 -17.87 13.82
N PHE A 19 4.40 -17.47 14.22
CA PHE A 19 3.21 -18.31 14.11
C PHE A 19 2.73 -18.36 12.65
N ASP A 20 2.56 -19.57 12.13
CA ASP A 20 2.11 -19.84 10.75
C ASP A 20 0.82 -20.67 10.68
N GLY A 21 0.12 -20.79 11.82
CA GLY A 21 -1.09 -21.62 11.93
C GLY A 21 -0.82 -23.09 12.21
N THR A 22 0.45 -23.54 12.24
CA THR A 22 0.81 -24.93 12.53
C THR A 22 0.73 -25.20 14.04
N ARG A 23 -0.06 -26.18 14.43
CA ARG A 23 -0.18 -26.58 15.84
C ARG A 23 1.06 -27.35 16.31
N GLY A 24 1.51 -27.10 17.54
CA GLY A 24 2.60 -27.84 18.18
C GLY A 24 4.00 -27.42 17.71
N LYS A 25 4.13 -26.31 17.06
CA LYS A 25 5.43 -25.73 16.69
C LYS A 25 5.98 -24.94 17.87
N THR A 26 7.15 -25.31 18.36
CA THR A 26 7.83 -24.57 19.42
C THR A 26 8.56 -23.36 18.87
N ILE A 27 8.06 -22.16 19.18
CA ILE A 27 8.60 -20.89 18.66
C ILE A 27 9.48 -20.18 19.70
N LYS A 28 9.43 -20.61 20.96
CA LYS A 28 10.15 -19.98 22.08
C LYS A 28 9.90 -18.47 22.19
N ASN A 29 8.63 -18.09 22.09
CA ASN A 29 8.20 -16.72 22.24
C ASN A 29 8.29 -16.27 23.69
N ILE A 30 8.64 -15.00 23.90
CA ILE A 30 8.85 -14.40 25.20
C ILE A 30 8.04 -13.12 25.32
N ASN A 31 7.31 -13.00 26.41
CA ASN A 31 6.60 -11.79 26.80
C ASN A 31 7.30 -11.18 28.01
N THR A 32 7.65 -9.91 27.94
CA THR A 32 8.36 -9.21 29.02
C THR A 32 7.63 -7.93 29.37
N PHE A 33 7.33 -7.74 30.65
CA PHE A 33 6.79 -6.46 31.12
C PHE A 33 7.89 -5.39 31.10
N LYS A 34 7.54 -4.20 30.59
CA LYS A 34 8.38 -3.00 30.60
C LYS A 34 7.66 -1.84 31.26
N ASP A 35 8.40 -1.07 32.07
CA ASP A 35 7.98 0.23 32.63
C ASP A 35 9.08 1.23 32.30
N GLN A 36 9.00 1.85 31.13
CA GLN A 36 10.05 2.70 30.58
C GLN A 36 9.44 3.81 29.73
N ASP A 37 10.13 4.94 29.66
CA ASP A 37 9.78 6.06 28.76
C ASP A 37 8.37 6.63 28.97
N GLY A 38 7.79 6.46 30.17
CA GLY A 38 6.43 6.87 30.49
C GLY A 38 5.35 5.92 29.96
N LEU A 39 5.75 4.75 29.49
CA LEU A 39 4.89 3.66 29.04
C LEU A 39 5.05 2.45 29.95
N LYS A 40 3.94 1.75 30.19
CA LYS A 40 3.90 0.45 30.86
C LYS A 40 3.23 -0.55 29.96
N GLY A 41 3.77 -1.77 29.86
CA GLY A 41 3.16 -2.76 28.99
C GLY A 41 4.01 -3.99 28.75
N ILE A 42 3.57 -4.82 27.85
CA ILE A 42 4.21 -6.07 27.49
C ILE A 42 4.89 -5.92 26.14
N HIS A 43 6.17 -6.27 26.11
CA HIS A 43 6.98 -6.35 24.91
C HIS A 43 7.15 -7.83 24.53
N TYR A 44 6.78 -8.15 23.30
CA TYR A 44 6.73 -9.49 22.75
C TYR A 44 7.90 -9.71 21.81
N THR A 45 8.64 -10.79 22.05
CA THR A 45 9.82 -11.19 21.29
C THR A 45 9.81 -12.69 21.00
N SER A 46 10.78 -13.18 20.24
CA SER A 46 10.99 -14.62 20.01
C SER A 46 12.48 -14.97 20.00
N ASN A 47 12.84 -16.05 20.67
CA ASN A 47 14.16 -16.68 20.60
C ASN A 47 14.20 -17.87 19.64
N GLY A 48 13.06 -18.29 19.11
CA GLY A 48 12.97 -19.45 18.22
C GLY A 48 12.84 -19.10 16.74
N VAL A 49 12.66 -17.83 16.40
CA VAL A 49 12.54 -17.35 15.03
C VAL A 49 13.85 -16.73 14.57
N GLU A 50 14.38 -17.20 13.45
CA GLU A 50 15.61 -16.67 12.86
C GLU A 50 15.48 -15.20 12.50
N LYS A 51 16.49 -14.39 12.83
CA LYS A 51 16.46 -12.92 12.67
C LYS A 51 16.29 -12.44 11.23
N ASN A 52 16.62 -13.26 10.24
CA ASN A 52 16.45 -12.97 8.82
C ASN A 52 15.10 -13.45 8.26
N SER A 53 14.31 -14.19 9.06
CA SER A 53 12.97 -14.61 8.65
C SER A 53 12.03 -13.42 8.53
N TYR A 54 11.12 -13.44 7.58
CA TYR A 54 10.03 -12.46 7.47
C TYR A 54 9.05 -12.52 8.66
N GLN A 55 9.02 -13.63 9.38
CA GLN A 55 8.21 -13.83 10.59
C GLN A 55 8.89 -13.26 11.84
N TRP A 56 10.17 -12.88 11.75
CA TRP A 56 10.89 -12.29 12.88
C TRP A 56 10.54 -10.83 13.05
N GLY A 57 10.27 -10.45 14.27
CA GLY A 57 9.97 -9.07 14.64
C GLY A 57 9.67 -8.95 16.12
N THR A 58 9.10 -7.82 16.50
CA THR A 58 8.62 -7.54 17.84
C THR A 58 7.23 -6.90 17.76
N PHE A 59 6.45 -7.03 18.83
CA PHE A 59 5.29 -6.16 19.02
C PHE A 59 5.09 -5.84 20.49
N SER A 60 4.20 -4.89 20.82
CA SER A 60 3.98 -4.45 22.17
C SER A 60 2.51 -4.11 22.40
N LEU A 61 2.03 -4.42 23.59
CA LEU A 61 0.77 -3.91 24.15
C LEU A 61 1.15 -2.98 25.29
N ALA A 62 0.91 -1.69 25.17
CA ALA A 62 1.34 -0.69 26.14
C ALA A 62 0.23 0.30 26.48
N THR A 63 0.38 1.02 27.58
CA THR A 63 -0.46 2.15 28.00
C THR A 63 0.41 3.28 28.54
N ASN A 64 -0.04 4.51 28.40
CA ASN A 64 0.54 5.70 29.04
C ASN A 64 -0.28 6.16 30.26
N SER A 65 -1.22 5.34 30.71
CA SER A 65 -2.07 5.65 31.87
C SER A 65 -1.24 5.85 33.15
N LYS A 66 -1.66 6.79 33.98
CA LYS A 66 -1.10 7.05 35.30
C LYS A 66 -1.85 6.31 36.42
N GLU A 67 -2.92 5.63 36.10
CA GLU A 67 -3.75 4.83 37.00
C GLU A 67 -3.01 3.56 37.44
N GLN A 68 -3.65 2.78 38.29
CA GLN A 68 -3.08 1.51 38.77
C GLN A 68 -3.00 0.50 37.61
N ILE A 69 -1.79 0.03 37.33
CA ILE A 69 -1.51 -0.93 36.25
C ILE A 69 -1.19 -2.29 36.86
N SER A 70 -1.77 -3.34 36.31
CA SER A 70 -1.40 -4.73 36.57
C SER A 70 -1.23 -5.46 35.25
N TYR A 71 -0.54 -6.59 35.26
CA TYR A 71 -0.22 -7.32 34.03
C TYR A 71 -0.08 -8.82 34.29
N ARG A 72 -0.10 -9.58 33.24
CA ARG A 72 0.18 -11.01 33.21
C ARG A 72 0.93 -11.27 31.88
N THR A 73 2.16 -11.78 32.00
CA THR A 73 2.99 -12.08 30.82
C THR A 73 2.57 -13.38 30.14
N ASN A 74 1.98 -14.33 30.90
CA ASN A 74 1.51 -15.60 30.38
C ASN A 74 0.14 -15.97 30.94
N TRP A 75 -0.69 -16.57 30.09
CA TRP A 75 -1.84 -17.32 30.55
C TRP A 75 -1.46 -18.77 30.77
N ILE A 76 -2.02 -19.38 31.80
CA ILE A 76 -1.78 -20.81 32.09
C ILE A 76 -2.39 -21.65 30.97
N PRO A 77 -1.57 -22.43 30.21
CA PRO A 77 -2.12 -23.29 29.18
C PRO A 77 -2.86 -24.45 29.83
N GLN A 78 -4.17 -24.43 29.71
CA GLN A 78 -5.06 -25.47 30.23
C GLN A 78 -5.88 -26.09 29.13
N LYS A 79 -6.48 -27.24 29.40
CA LYS A 79 -7.36 -27.93 28.45
C LYS A 79 -8.81 -27.40 28.57
N TRP A 80 -9.58 -27.56 27.52
CA TRP A 80 -11.03 -27.34 27.51
C TRP A 80 -11.49 -25.90 27.80
N GLY A 81 -10.66 -24.90 27.62
CA GLY A 81 -11.02 -23.49 27.83
C GLY A 81 -10.74 -22.95 29.25
N ASP A 82 -10.20 -23.76 30.13
CA ASP A 82 -9.89 -23.37 31.52
C ASP A 82 -8.89 -22.22 31.61
N THR A 83 -8.05 -22.04 30.59
CA THR A 83 -7.17 -20.87 30.43
C THR A 83 -7.93 -19.54 30.52
N THR A 84 -9.10 -19.46 29.89
CA THR A 84 -9.96 -18.27 29.93
C THR A 84 -10.63 -18.11 31.30
N LEU A 85 -10.99 -19.22 31.93
CA LEU A 85 -11.56 -19.20 33.30
C LEU A 85 -10.56 -18.66 34.28
N ASP A 86 -9.30 -19.16 34.31
CA ASP A 86 -8.25 -18.62 35.19
C ASP A 86 -8.04 -17.11 35.01
N PHE A 87 -8.13 -16.63 33.78
CA PHE A 87 -8.05 -15.18 33.53
C PHE A 87 -9.21 -14.42 34.17
N TRP A 88 -10.45 -14.89 33.98
CA TRP A 88 -11.63 -14.20 34.47
C TRP A 88 -11.80 -14.35 35.99
N ASP A 89 -11.48 -15.48 36.56
CA ASP A 89 -11.53 -15.70 38.03
C ASP A 89 -10.61 -14.73 38.76
N ASP A 90 -9.38 -14.54 38.25
CA ASP A 90 -8.42 -13.57 38.76
C ASP A 90 -8.90 -12.12 38.55
N PHE A 91 -9.23 -11.76 37.33
CA PHE A 91 -9.56 -10.38 36.98
C PHE A 91 -10.86 -9.88 37.61
N THR A 92 -11.85 -10.75 37.82
CA THR A 92 -13.14 -10.35 38.41
C THR A 92 -13.12 -10.29 39.94
N ASP A 93 -12.14 -10.87 40.57
CA ASP A 93 -12.01 -10.84 42.06
C ASP A 93 -11.77 -9.41 42.55
N ASP A 94 -10.77 -8.74 42.00
CA ASP A 94 -10.42 -7.39 42.45
C ASP A 94 -10.14 -6.39 41.33
N GLY A 95 -10.24 -6.80 40.05
CA GLY A 95 -9.98 -5.98 38.84
C GLY A 95 -8.51 -5.78 38.55
N LEU A 96 -7.63 -6.59 39.09
CA LEU A 96 -6.20 -6.63 38.82
C LEU A 96 -5.84 -7.96 38.16
N LEU A 97 -4.66 -8.02 37.56
CA LEU A 97 -4.09 -9.23 37.01
C LEU A 97 -2.89 -9.65 37.87
N GLU A 98 -2.88 -10.90 38.29
CA GLU A 98 -1.73 -11.50 38.94
C GLU A 98 -0.81 -12.15 37.90
N GLU A 99 0.50 -11.98 38.08
CA GLU A 99 1.49 -12.66 37.24
C GLU A 99 1.37 -14.18 37.43
N ARG A 100 1.53 -14.92 36.36
CA ARG A 100 1.53 -16.39 36.38
C ARG A 100 2.95 -16.91 36.14
N PRO A 101 3.29 -18.08 36.67
CA PRO A 101 4.58 -18.71 36.39
C PRO A 101 4.84 -18.83 34.90
N ASP A 102 6.12 -18.77 34.53
CA ASP A 102 6.53 -18.93 33.12
C ASP A 102 6.25 -20.38 32.69
N PHE A 103 5.34 -20.52 31.75
CA PHE A 103 5.05 -21.79 31.09
C PHE A 103 5.63 -21.73 29.70
N ASN A 104 6.27 -22.81 29.24
CA ASN A 104 6.74 -22.97 27.86
C ASN A 104 5.57 -23.08 26.91
N ALA A 105 4.81 -22.00 26.75
CA ALA A 105 3.76 -21.90 25.75
C ALA A 105 4.38 -21.44 24.42
N ASP A 106 4.00 -22.07 23.32
CA ASP A 106 4.50 -21.70 21.98
C ASP A 106 4.12 -20.28 21.59
N ALA A 107 2.96 -19.82 22.02
CA ALA A 107 2.42 -18.50 21.71
C ALA A 107 1.74 -17.93 22.99
N PRO A 108 2.53 -17.49 23.98
CA PRO A 108 2.00 -17.02 25.26
C PRO A 108 1.12 -15.78 25.07
N VAL A 109 0.01 -15.70 25.82
CA VAL A 109 -0.88 -14.54 25.83
C VAL A 109 -0.42 -13.60 26.94
N GLY A 110 -0.13 -12.36 26.59
CA GLY A 110 0.13 -11.28 27.54
C GLY A 110 -1.10 -10.41 27.76
N SER A 111 -1.33 -9.97 28.99
CA SER A 111 -2.45 -9.10 29.34
C SER A 111 -1.99 -7.91 30.17
N LEU A 112 -2.63 -6.77 29.94
CA LEU A 112 -2.38 -5.51 30.63
C LEU A 112 -3.71 -4.94 31.08
N ALA A 113 -3.82 -4.59 32.38
CA ALA A 113 -5.03 -4.01 32.96
C ALA A 113 -4.77 -2.64 33.57
N VAL A 114 -5.76 -1.76 33.45
CA VAL A 114 -5.80 -0.43 34.05
C VAL A 114 -7.03 -0.35 34.95
N LYS A 115 -6.81 -0.17 36.25
CA LYS A 115 -7.84 0.01 37.28
C LYS A 115 -7.95 1.48 37.64
N THR A 116 -9.14 2.04 37.49
CA THR A 116 -9.39 3.46 37.77
C THR A 116 -10.66 3.67 38.56
N THR A 117 -10.71 4.79 39.29
CA THR A 117 -11.92 5.23 40.01
C THR A 117 -12.46 6.48 39.34
N LEU A 118 -13.76 6.46 39.05
CA LEU A 118 -14.51 7.57 38.50
C LEU A 118 -15.38 8.21 39.58
N ALA A 119 -15.32 9.52 39.73
CA ALA A 119 -16.26 10.30 40.50
C ALA A 119 -17.66 10.34 39.85
N PRO A 120 -18.73 10.73 40.56
CA PRO A 120 -20.03 10.88 39.95
C PRO A 120 -20.01 11.84 38.72
N GLY A 121 -20.44 11.34 37.58
CA GLY A 121 -20.45 12.09 36.32
C GLY A 121 -19.09 12.28 35.61
N GLU A 122 -18.00 11.71 36.18
CA GLU A 122 -16.69 11.77 35.59
C GLU A 122 -16.56 10.77 34.42
N GLU A 123 -15.84 11.18 33.36
CA GLU A 123 -15.42 10.35 32.24
C GLU A 123 -13.90 10.31 32.20
N LYS A 124 -13.32 9.14 31.88
CA LYS A 124 -11.88 8.95 31.68
C LYS A 124 -11.62 8.07 30.48
N ASP A 125 -10.65 8.47 29.69
CA ASP A 125 -10.14 7.66 28.59
C ASP A 125 -8.98 6.78 29.06
N VAL A 126 -9.06 5.50 28.74
CA VAL A 126 -7.95 4.57 28.90
C VAL A 126 -7.46 4.15 27.52
N ARG A 127 -6.20 4.44 27.23
CA ARG A 127 -5.61 4.13 25.93
C ARG A 127 -4.68 2.94 26.01
N PHE A 128 -4.88 1.99 25.10
CA PHE A 128 -3.97 0.89 24.85
C PHE A 128 -3.33 1.07 23.46
N PHE A 129 -2.02 0.90 23.40
CA PHE A 129 -1.23 0.99 22.16
C PHE A 129 -0.80 -0.42 21.76
N ILE A 130 -1.17 -0.83 20.55
CA ILE A 130 -0.66 -2.04 19.93
C ILE A 130 0.30 -1.59 18.82
N THR A 131 1.58 -1.93 19.01
CA THR A 131 2.63 -1.54 18.06
C THR A 131 3.41 -2.76 17.61
N TRP A 132 3.98 -2.72 16.42
CA TRP A 132 4.75 -3.82 15.84
C TRP A 132 5.93 -3.32 15.03
N HIS A 133 6.93 -4.19 14.90
CA HIS A 133 8.12 -3.97 14.10
C HIS A 133 8.59 -5.29 13.49
N PHE A 134 8.34 -5.47 12.18
CA PHE A 134 8.77 -6.62 11.38
C PHE A 134 9.61 -6.11 10.23
N PRO A 135 10.96 -6.15 10.33
CA PRO A 135 11.83 -5.48 9.37
C PRO A 135 11.98 -6.22 8.05
N ASN A 136 11.74 -7.53 8.03
CA ASN A 136 12.03 -8.36 6.88
C ASN A 136 10.81 -8.53 5.97
N ARG A 137 11.04 -8.43 4.68
CA ARG A 137 10.09 -8.75 3.63
C ARG A 137 10.82 -9.41 2.47
N PRO A 138 10.53 -10.67 2.13
CA PRO A 138 11.13 -11.30 0.97
C PRO A 138 10.61 -10.68 -0.32
N ALA A 139 11.46 -10.66 -1.34
CA ALA A 139 11.04 -10.30 -2.68
C ALA A 139 10.09 -11.36 -3.27
N TRP A 140 9.16 -10.93 -4.15
CA TRP A 140 8.11 -11.81 -4.68
C TRP A 140 8.63 -13.03 -5.45
N ARG A 141 9.62 -12.82 -6.31
CA ARG A 141 10.16 -13.90 -7.17
C ARG A 141 11.41 -14.54 -6.62
N ASN A 142 12.06 -13.91 -5.66
CA ASN A 142 13.27 -14.43 -5.03
C ASN A 142 13.24 -14.22 -3.53
N GLN A 143 12.69 -15.19 -2.82
CA GLN A 143 12.54 -15.12 -1.37
C GLN A 143 13.85 -15.04 -0.58
N LYS A 144 15.01 -15.29 -1.22
CA LYS A 144 16.33 -15.09 -0.62
C LYS A 144 16.73 -13.61 -0.56
N VAL A 145 16.09 -12.76 -1.38
CA VAL A 145 16.33 -11.32 -1.39
C VAL A 145 15.38 -10.67 -0.40
N ASN A 146 15.92 -10.00 0.61
CA ASN A 146 15.15 -9.24 1.59
C ASN A 146 15.02 -7.78 1.14
N VAL A 147 13.84 -7.35 0.74
CA VAL A 147 13.55 -5.98 0.35
C VAL A 147 13.09 -5.12 1.54
N GLY A 148 12.82 -5.74 2.68
CA GLY A 148 12.46 -5.08 3.93
C GLY A 148 11.19 -4.27 3.89
N ASN A 149 10.86 -3.66 5.04
CA ASN A 149 9.74 -2.75 5.20
C ASN A 149 10.25 -1.34 5.56
N TYR A 150 9.75 -0.31 4.88
CA TYR A 150 10.19 1.08 5.07
C TYR A 150 9.98 1.57 6.50
N TYR A 151 8.81 1.32 7.09
CA TYR A 151 8.53 1.77 8.45
C TYR A 151 9.55 1.21 9.45
N ALA A 152 9.98 -0.03 9.27
CA ALA A 152 10.96 -0.67 10.14
C ALA A 152 12.37 -0.04 10.04
N SER A 153 12.65 0.73 9.00
CA SER A 153 13.90 1.52 8.93
C SER A 153 13.88 2.79 9.77
N LYS A 154 12.73 3.15 10.37
CA LYS A 154 12.52 4.36 11.16
C LYS A 154 12.53 4.11 12.66
N TYR A 155 12.45 2.87 13.08
CA TYR A 155 12.31 2.46 14.47
C TYR A 155 13.25 1.29 14.78
N GLU A 156 13.66 1.15 16.02
CA GLU A 156 14.53 0.06 16.46
C GLU A 156 13.75 -1.24 16.73
N ASP A 157 12.59 -1.10 17.39
CA ASP A 157 11.68 -2.20 17.73
C ASP A 157 10.25 -1.66 17.94
N SER A 158 9.33 -2.53 18.34
CA SER A 158 7.94 -2.15 18.61
C SER A 158 7.79 -1.22 19.82
N TRP A 159 8.69 -1.29 20.81
CA TRP A 159 8.66 -0.38 21.95
C TRP A 159 9.07 1.03 21.56
N ASP A 160 10.07 1.16 20.69
CA ASP A 160 10.46 2.44 20.10
C ASP A 160 9.33 3.03 19.23
N VAL A 161 8.59 2.19 18.47
CA VAL A 161 7.36 2.64 17.80
C VAL A 161 6.37 3.23 18.78
N ALA A 162 6.09 2.54 19.90
CA ALA A 162 5.16 3.03 20.92
C ALA A 162 5.62 4.37 21.52
N LYS A 163 6.89 4.45 21.94
CA LYS A 163 7.50 5.65 22.51
C LYS A 163 7.41 6.85 21.56
N GLN A 164 7.83 6.69 20.32
CA GLN A 164 7.79 7.79 19.33
C GLN A 164 6.37 8.17 18.93
N THR A 165 5.42 7.22 18.92
CA THR A 165 4.02 7.50 18.65
C THR A 165 3.39 8.30 19.79
N VAL A 166 3.58 7.86 21.03
CA VAL A 166 3.00 8.53 22.21
C VAL A 166 3.56 9.95 22.37
N SER A 167 4.83 10.19 22.07
CA SER A 167 5.43 11.54 22.11
C SER A 167 4.80 12.53 21.11
N ARG A 168 4.11 12.04 20.08
CA ARG A 168 3.46 12.84 19.03
C ARG A 168 1.95 12.63 18.97
N LEU A 169 1.37 11.92 19.94
CA LEU A 169 -0.01 11.44 19.87
C LEU A 169 -1.01 12.58 19.67
N GLU A 170 -0.89 13.64 20.46
CA GLU A 170 -1.76 14.82 20.38
C GLU A 170 -1.72 15.46 18.97
N ALA A 171 -0.53 15.59 18.40
CA ALA A 171 -0.37 16.15 17.05
C ALA A 171 -0.96 15.24 15.98
N LEU A 172 -0.84 13.91 16.12
CA LEU A 172 -1.40 12.93 15.21
C LEU A 172 -2.94 12.90 15.28
N GLU A 173 -3.50 12.92 16.49
CA GLU A 173 -4.95 12.98 16.72
C GLU A 173 -5.52 14.27 16.11
N LYS A 174 -4.97 15.43 16.50
CA LYS A 174 -5.41 16.73 16.00
C LYS A 174 -5.30 16.83 14.46
N GLY A 175 -4.21 16.32 13.89
CA GLY A 175 -4.05 16.31 12.43
C GLY A 175 -5.12 15.49 11.73
N THR A 176 -5.41 14.31 12.25
CA THR A 176 -6.45 13.41 11.71
C THR A 176 -7.85 14.04 11.83
N GLU A 177 -8.20 14.54 13.01
CA GLU A 177 -9.49 15.20 13.25
C GLU A 177 -9.66 16.44 12.37
N THR A 178 -8.62 17.27 12.24
CA THR A 178 -8.64 18.46 11.39
C THR A 178 -8.91 18.09 9.94
N PHE A 179 -8.21 17.08 9.41
CA PHE A 179 -8.41 16.60 8.04
C PHE A 179 -9.85 16.11 7.83
N VAL A 180 -10.32 15.20 8.68
CA VAL A 180 -11.65 14.60 8.56
C VAL A 180 -12.74 15.65 8.67
N ASN A 181 -12.69 16.50 9.71
CA ASN A 181 -13.70 17.53 9.96
C ASN A 181 -13.72 18.57 8.84
N THR A 182 -12.57 19.01 8.34
CA THR A 182 -12.51 19.97 7.22
C THR A 182 -13.09 19.37 5.95
N PHE A 183 -12.79 18.10 5.66
CA PHE A 183 -13.31 17.41 4.50
C PHE A 183 -14.85 17.23 4.60
N LEU A 184 -15.35 16.79 5.76
CA LEU A 184 -16.78 16.61 5.99
C LEU A 184 -17.56 17.93 5.99
N ALA A 185 -16.96 19.03 6.44
CA ALA A 185 -17.56 20.36 6.44
C ALA A 185 -17.53 21.07 5.07
N SER A 186 -16.83 20.49 4.07
CA SER A 186 -16.79 21.07 2.72
C SER A 186 -18.18 21.08 2.05
N ASP A 187 -18.36 21.85 0.99
CA ASP A 187 -19.60 21.95 0.21
C ASP A 187 -19.79 20.85 -0.85
N ILE A 188 -18.85 19.87 -0.89
CA ILE A 188 -18.95 18.69 -1.74
C ILE A 188 -20.19 17.85 -1.35
N PRO A 189 -20.96 17.29 -2.30
CA PRO A 189 -22.09 16.42 -1.98
C PRO A 189 -21.73 15.27 -1.06
N GLN A 190 -22.60 14.96 -0.09
CA GLN A 190 -22.34 13.94 0.95
C GLN A 190 -21.93 12.58 0.38
N ILE A 191 -22.62 12.12 -0.66
CA ILE A 191 -22.30 10.84 -1.31
C ILE A 191 -20.88 10.80 -1.88
N THR A 192 -20.39 11.93 -2.38
CA THR A 192 -19.02 12.03 -2.91
C THR A 192 -17.99 12.01 -1.78
N LYS A 193 -18.29 12.65 -0.65
CA LYS A 193 -17.43 12.62 0.55
C LYS A 193 -17.26 11.19 1.06
N GLU A 194 -18.36 10.48 1.20
CA GLU A 194 -18.34 9.08 1.67
C GLU A 194 -17.56 8.17 0.72
N ALA A 195 -17.84 8.25 -0.57
CA ALA A 195 -17.12 7.47 -1.59
C ALA A 195 -15.61 7.76 -1.57
N SER A 196 -15.22 9.03 -1.41
CA SER A 196 -13.79 9.41 -1.41
C SER A 196 -13.05 8.92 -0.17
N LEU A 197 -13.63 9.03 1.03
CA LEU A 197 -13.00 8.59 2.27
C LEU A 197 -12.81 7.07 2.32
N PHE A 198 -13.76 6.29 1.82
CA PHE A 198 -13.64 4.84 1.79
C PHE A 198 -12.53 4.35 0.85
N ASN A 199 -12.22 5.09 -0.20
CA ASN A 199 -11.11 4.76 -1.11
C ASN A 199 -9.71 4.85 -0.45
N LEU A 200 -9.57 5.44 0.73
CA LEU A 200 -8.33 5.42 1.51
C LEU A 200 -8.02 4.05 2.13
N ALA A 201 -9.01 3.18 2.25
CA ALA A 201 -8.88 1.92 2.97
C ALA A 201 -7.79 1.01 2.40
N HIS A 202 -7.58 0.98 1.08
CA HIS A 202 -6.58 0.12 0.44
C HIS A 202 -5.15 0.43 0.89
N LEU A 203 -4.82 1.70 1.21
CA LEU A 203 -3.49 2.08 1.71
C LEU A 203 -3.19 1.56 3.12
N ARG A 204 -4.21 1.13 3.86
CA ARG A 204 -4.10 0.60 5.23
C ARG A 204 -4.28 -0.92 5.30
N THR A 205 -4.29 -1.59 4.17
CA THR A 205 -4.41 -3.04 4.06
C THR A 205 -3.07 -3.66 3.64
N GLN A 206 -3.05 -4.98 3.49
CA GLN A 206 -1.90 -5.70 2.92
C GLN A 206 -1.77 -5.51 1.40
N LEU A 207 -2.69 -4.78 0.77
CA LEU A 207 -2.68 -4.52 -0.66
C LEU A 207 -1.41 -3.76 -1.08
N GLY A 208 -1.02 -2.75 -0.32
CA GLY A 208 0.15 -1.92 -0.60
C GLY A 208 1.21 -2.00 0.50
N PHE A 209 2.47 -1.83 0.12
CA PHE A 209 3.60 -1.76 1.04
C PHE A 209 4.74 -0.91 0.46
N ARG A 210 5.66 -0.48 1.33
CA ARG A 210 6.89 0.21 0.93
C ARG A 210 8.10 -0.66 1.26
N THR A 211 8.98 -0.85 0.29
CA THR A 211 10.29 -1.48 0.53
C THR A 211 11.16 -0.61 1.44
N LYS A 212 12.22 -1.19 2.00
CA LYS A 212 13.18 -0.46 2.84
C LYS A 212 13.73 0.81 2.17
N GLU A 213 13.94 0.76 0.86
CA GLU A 213 14.40 1.89 0.04
C GLU A 213 13.30 2.95 -0.18
N GLY A 214 12.07 2.67 0.19
CA GLY A 214 10.95 3.61 0.12
C GLY A 214 10.03 3.45 -1.09
N HIS A 215 10.31 2.53 -2.02
CA HIS A 215 9.44 2.29 -3.17
C HIS A 215 8.11 1.67 -2.73
N PHE A 216 7.02 2.26 -3.16
CA PHE A 216 5.68 1.73 -2.93
C PHE A 216 5.28 0.77 -4.04
N LEU A 217 4.84 -0.41 -3.65
CA LEU A 217 4.31 -1.44 -4.54
C LEU A 217 3.02 -2.00 -3.95
N GLY A 218 2.21 -2.63 -4.79
CA GLY A 218 0.96 -3.22 -4.35
C GLY A 218 0.56 -4.44 -5.16
N TYR A 219 -0.43 -5.14 -4.64
CA TYR A 219 -1.12 -6.24 -5.29
C TYR A 219 -2.38 -5.73 -6.02
N GLU A 220 -3.01 -6.57 -6.82
CA GLU A 220 -4.33 -6.32 -7.41
C GLU A 220 -5.46 -6.56 -6.42
N GLY A 221 -5.21 -7.35 -5.39
CA GLY A 221 -6.15 -7.70 -4.35
C GLY A 221 -5.48 -8.50 -3.25
N THR A 222 -6.26 -8.99 -2.30
CA THR A 222 -5.78 -9.83 -1.19
C THR A 222 -6.60 -11.11 -1.08
N ALA A 223 -5.95 -12.18 -0.61
CA ALA A 223 -6.58 -13.37 -0.07
C ALA A 223 -6.25 -13.44 1.43
N ASP A 224 -6.76 -14.42 2.15
CA ASP A 224 -6.67 -14.50 3.62
C ASP A 224 -5.23 -14.39 4.16
N ASN A 225 -4.25 -14.88 3.43
CA ASN A 225 -2.85 -14.95 3.89
C ASN A 225 -1.83 -14.47 2.85
N VAL A 226 -2.26 -14.00 1.69
CA VAL A 226 -1.36 -13.57 0.61
C VAL A 226 -2.03 -12.52 -0.26
N GLY A 227 -1.22 -11.65 -0.89
CA GLY A 227 -1.69 -10.74 -1.94
C GLY A 227 -1.96 -11.48 -3.25
N ARG A 228 -2.94 -11.02 -4.01
CA ARG A 228 -3.31 -11.50 -5.34
C ARG A 228 -2.60 -10.70 -6.42
N GLY A 229 -2.23 -11.37 -7.52
CA GLY A 229 -1.55 -10.72 -8.64
C GLY A 229 -0.14 -10.25 -8.22
N ILE A 230 0.83 -11.18 -8.22
CA ILE A 230 2.22 -10.83 -7.90
C ILE A 230 2.72 -9.79 -8.89
N GLY A 231 3.22 -8.68 -8.36
CA GLY A 231 3.65 -7.52 -9.12
C GLY A 231 2.63 -6.38 -9.10
N SER A 232 3.13 -5.14 -9.10
CA SER A 232 2.27 -3.96 -9.28
C SER A 232 1.85 -3.87 -10.73
N CYS A 233 0.61 -4.24 -11.02
CA CYS A 233 0.05 -4.23 -12.35
C CYS A 233 -0.22 -2.80 -12.80
N THR A 234 0.42 -2.34 -13.89
CA THR A 234 0.37 -0.95 -14.33
C THR A 234 -1.03 -0.49 -14.72
N HIS A 235 -1.80 -1.35 -15.40
CA HIS A 235 -3.16 -1.03 -15.80
C HIS A 235 -4.13 -1.05 -14.62
N VAL A 236 -4.00 -1.99 -13.68
CA VAL A 236 -4.84 -2.03 -12.48
C VAL A 236 -4.62 -0.77 -11.62
N TRP A 237 -3.37 -0.37 -11.43
CA TRP A 237 -3.03 0.82 -10.66
C TRP A 237 -3.33 2.15 -11.37
N ASN A 238 -3.85 2.13 -12.60
CA ASN A 238 -4.44 3.31 -13.23
C ASN A 238 -5.72 3.80 -12.51
N TYR A 239 -6.41 2.89 -11.81
CA TYR A 239 -7.63 3.22 -11.07
C TYR A 239 -7.37 3.82 -9.68
N ASP A 240 -6.12 3.79 -9.19
CA ASP A 240 -5.75 4.51 -7.97
C ASP A 240 -5.71 6.01 -8.21
N GLN A 241 -6.71 6.70 -7.68
CA GLN A 241 -6.82 8.15 -7.77
C GLN A 241 -6.48 8.85 -6.44
N THR A 242 -6.43 8.12 -5.33
CA THR A 242 -6.29 8.69 -3.99
C THR A 242 -4.83 9.01 -3.65
N THR A 243 -3.92 8.08 -3.92
CA THR A 243 -2.51 8.19 -3.55
C THR A 243 -1.84 9.47 -4.06
N PRO A 244 -1.99 9.88 -5.33
CA PRO A 244 -1.32 11.09 -5.83
C PRO A 244 -1.84 12.39 -5.21
N PHE A 245 -3.10 12.45 -4.82
CA PHE A 245 -3.68 13.65 -4.22
C PHE A 245 -3.36 13.81 -2.74
N LEU A 246 -3.28 12.72 -1.99
CA LEU A 246 -3.07 12.74 -0.55
C LEU A 246 -1.64 12.40 -0.14
N PHE A 247 -0.94 11.59 -0.94
CA PHE A 247 0.39 11.07 -0.63
C PHE A 247 1.31 11.15 -1.86
N GLY A 248 1.51 12.36 -2.36
CA GLY A 248 2.26 12.63 -3.60
C GLY A 248 3.65 12.00 -3.63
N GLU A 249 4.40 12.00 -2.51
CA GLU A 249 5.70 11.34 -2.42
C GLU A 249 5.59 9.82 -2.66
N ILE A 250 4.54 9.18 -2.15
CA ILE A 250 4.30 7.74 -2.39
C ILE A 250 4.02 7.51 -3.87
N ALA A 251 3.16 8.32 -4.49
CA ALA A 251 2.85 8.22 -5.91
C ALA A 251 4.10 8.39 -6.78
N GLN A 252 4.98 9.35 -6.45
CA GLN A 252 6.25 9.53 -7.16
C GLN A 252 7.14 8.29 -7.09
N THR A 253 7.18 7.58 -5.94
CA THR A 253 7.96 6.33 -5.86
C THR A 253 7.43 5.23 -6.77
N MET A 254 6.13 5.21 -7.07
CA MET A 254 5.56 4.29 -8.08
C MET A 254 6.08 4.63 -9.49
N ARG A 255 6.17 5.91 -9.82
CA ARG A 255 6.76 6.36 -11.11
C ARG A 255 8.25 6.06 -11.19
N ASP A 256 8.97 6.17 -10.05
CA ASP A 256 10.37 5.73 -9.97
C ASP A 256 10.50 4.24 -10.35
N THR A 257 9.59 3.38 -9.91
CA THR A 257 9.64 1.95 -10.25
C THR A 257 9.22 1.69 -11.69
N GLU A 258 8.20 2.37 -12.21
CA GLU A 258 7.72 2.20 -13.58
C GLU A 258 8.76 2.66 -14.62
N PHE A 259 9.24 3.88 -14.52
CA PHE A 259 10.17 4.47 -15.50
C PHE A 259 11.64 4.21 -15.20
N GLY A 260 12.02 3.93 -13.95
CA GLY A 260 13.40 3.68 -13.56
C GLY A 260 13.82 2.22 -13.64
N TYR A 261 12.88 1.28 -13.50
CA TYR A 261 13.19 -0.15 -13.41
C TYR A 261 12.36 -1.01 -14.37
N ALA A 262 11.10 -0.70 -14.59
CA ALA A 262 10.18 -1.53 -15.35
C ALA A 262 10.10 -1.19 -16.83
N THR A 263 10.74 -0.12 -17.27
CA THR A 263 10.79 0.30 -18.69
C THR A 263 12.15 -0.06 -19.27
N SER A 264 12.16 -0.79 -20.39
CA SER A 264 13.39 -1.17 -21.12
C SER A 264 13.99 0.02 -21.87
N ASP A 265 15.20 -0.16 -22.38
CA ASP A 265 15.88 0.87 -23.21
C ASP A 265 15.16 1.16 -24.52
N GLU A 266 14.36 0.22 -25.02
CA GLU A 266 13.51 0.37 -26.22
C GLU A 266 12.18 1.05 -25.91
N GLY A 267 11.83 1.22 -24.61
CA GLY A 267 10.61 1.86 -24.17
C GLY A 267 9.48 0.91 -23.80
N LEU A 268 9.68 -0.43 -23.89
CA LEU A 268 8.69 -1.38 -23.39
C LEU A 268 8.59 -1.28 -21.87
N MET A 269 7.41 -0.97 -21.34
CA MET A 269 7.12 -1.03 -19.92
C MET A 269 6.49 -2.39 -19.58
N SER A 270 7.11 -3.12 -18.66
CA SER A 270 6.52 -4.36 -18.13
C SER A 270 5.12 -4.07 -17.57
N PHE A 271 4.13 -4.86 -17.95
CA PHE A 271 2.78 -4.65 -17.43
C PHE A 271 2.67 -4.93 -15.93
N ARG A 272 3.63 -5.69 -15.36
CA ARG A 272 3.77 -5.93 -13.92
C ARG A 272 5.16 -5.56 -13.44
N ILE A 273 5.23 -4.79 -12.36
CA ILE A 273 6.47 -4.43 -11.70
C ILE A 273 6.72 -5.41 -10.57
N GLU A 274 7.76 -6.19 -10.67
CA GLU A 274 8.09 -7.25 -9.72
C GLU A 274 9.30 -6.90 -8.83
N LEU A 275 9.46 -7.66 -7.76
CA LEU A 275 10.62 -7.59 -6.88
C LEU A 275 11.49 -8.84 -7.04
N PRO A 276 12.82 -8.69 -7.07
CA PRO A 276 13.60 -7.44 -6.98
C PRO A 276 13.43 -6.56 -8.21
N LEU A 277 13.48 -5.23 -8.03
CA LEU A 277 13.18 -4.23 -9.09
C LEU A 277 14.02 -4.37 -10.36
N ASN A 278 15.24 -4.83 -10.25
CA ASN A 278 16.18 -4.98 -11.37
C ASN A 278 15.82 -6.11 -12.36
N THR A 279 14.73 -6.84 -12.16
CA THR A 279 14.34 -7.98 -12.99
C THR A 279 13.06 -7.77 -13.79
N SER A 280 12.38 -6.64 -13.62
CA SER A 280 11.00 -6.47 -14.09
C SER A 280 10.85 -6.27 -15.59
N ALA A 281 11.61 -5.35 -16.21
CA ALA A 281 11.37 -4.90 -17.58
C ALA A 281 11.53 -6.00 -18.65
N GLN A 282 12.31 -7.01 -18.39
CA GLN A 282 12.67 -8.02 -19.40
C GLN A 282 11.88 -9.32 -19.27
N LYS A 283 11.17 -9.51 -18.16
CA LYS A 283 10.68 -10.83 -17.79
C LYS A 283 9.33 -11.19 -18.41
N HIS A 284 8.49 -10.21 -18.63
CA HIS A 284 7.16 -10.45 -19.19
C HIS A 284 7.10 -10.25 -20.71
N GLY A 285 8.00 -9.46 -21.28
CA GLY A 285 8.08 -9.25 -22.73
C GLY A 285 6.84 -8.62 -23.37
N VAL A 286 5.84 -8.26 -22.57
CA VAL A 286 4.55 -7.71 -22.98
C VAL A 286 4.28 -6.44 -22.20
N ALA A 287 3.85 -5.39 -22.90
CA ALA A 287 3.32 -4.17 -22.33
C ALA A 287 1.80 -4.19 -22.36
N ALA A 288 1.16 -3.74 -21.28
CA ALA A 288 -0.27 -3.43 -21.34
C ALA A 288 -0.45 -2.04 -21.96
N ALA A 289 -1.26 -1.94 -23.01
CA ALA A 289 -1.45 -0.69 -23.75
C ALA A 289 -2.03 0.42 -22.86
N ASP A 290 -3.07 0.13 -22.09
CA ASP A 290 -3.64 1.03 -21.08
C ASP A 290 -2.72 1.27 -19.90
N GLY A 291 -1.95 0.25 -19.48
CA GLY A 291 -0.98 0.37 -18.41
C GLY A 291 0.15 1.34 -18.72
N GLN A 292 0.79 1.17 -19.88
CA GLN A 292 1.90 2.01 -20.32
C GLN A 292 1.45 3.45 -20.59
N MET A 293 0.36 3.63 -21.32
CA MET A 293 -0.18 4.96 -21.61
C MET A 293 -0.72 5.64 -20.35
N GLY A 294 -1.38 4.90 -19.49
CA GLY A 294 -1.86 5.38 -18.19
C GLY A 294 -0.73 5.80 -17.26
N SER A 295 0.41 5.09 -17.27
CA SER A 295 1.59 5.48 -16.48
C SER A 295 2.17 6.83 -16.94
N ILE A 296 2.15 7.12 -18.24
CA ILE A 296 2.54 8.44 -18.79
C ILE A 296 1.57 9.53 -18.29
N MET A 297 0.27 9.26 -18.29
CA MET A 297 -0.74 10.21 -17.80
C MET A 297 -0.62 10.44 -16.29
N LYS A 298 -0.39 9.37 -15.51
CA LYS A 298 -0.14 9.46 -14.06
C LYS A 298 1.11 10.28 -13.76
N PHE A 299 2.19 10.07 -14.51
CA PHE A 299 3.42 10.84 -14.36
C PHE A 299 3.19 12.34 -14.60
N TYR A 300 2.46 12.70 -15.65
CA TYR A 300 2.06 14.08 -15.92
C TYR A 300 1.23 14.67 -14.79
N ARG A 301 0.23 13.94 -14.30
CA ARG A 301 -0.61 14.36 -13.16
C ARG A 301 0.22 14.65 -11.91
N GLU A 302 1.13 13.76 -11.56
CA GLU A 302 1.95 13.87 -10.36
C GLU A 302 2.98 15.00 -10.45
N TRP A 303 3.52 15.24 -11.64
CA TRP A 303 4.30 16.44 -11.89
C TRP A 303 3.46 17.71 -11.74
N GLN A 304 2.25 17.76 -12.29
CA GLN A 304 1.36 18.92 -12.12
C GLN A 304 1.01 19.18 -10.65
N LEU A 305 0.73 18.13 -9.88
CA LEU A 305 0.37 18.25 -8.46
C LEU A 305 1.56 18.70 -7.60
N SER A 306 2.77 18.26 -7.91
CA SER A 306 3.96 18.59 -7.13
C SER A 306 4.68 19.86 -7.59
N GLY A 307 4.61 20.22 -8.88
CA GLY A 307 5.44 21.24 -9.48
C GLY A 307 6.94 20.89 -9.51
N ASP A 308 7.31 19.62 -9.31
CA ASP A 308 8.69 19.18 -9.21
C ASP A 308 9.31 18.94 -10.59
N ASP A 309 9.97 19.98 -11.10
CA ASP A 309 10.72 19.90 -12.37
C ASP A 309 11.97 19.00 -12.31
N ALA A 310 12.50 18.72 -11.12
CA ALA A 310 13.61 17.78 -11.01
C ALA A 310 13.11 16.35 -11.22
N PHE A 311 11.97 16.01 -10.65
CA PHE A 311 11.27 14.74 -10.90
C PHE A 311 10.91 14.57 -12.38
N LEU A 312 10.35 15.60 -13.01
CA LEU A 312 10.05 15.60 -14.44
C LEU A 312 11.30 15.31 -15.27
N LYS A 313 12.36 16.08 -15.08
CA LYS A 313 13.60 15.95 -15.86
C LYS A 313 14.31 14.61 -15.67
N LYS A 314 14.26 14.07 -14.46
CA LYS A 314 14.86 12.76 -14.12
C LYS A 314 14.25 11.63 -14.97
N HIS A 315 12.94 11.58 -15.10
CA HIS A 315 12.24 10.46 -15.73
C HIS A 315 11.85 10.72 -17.19
N TRP A 316 11.86 11.98 -17.63
CA TRP A 316 11.42 12.35 -18.97
C TRP A 316 12.03 11.52 -20.10
N PRO A 317 13.33 11.18 -20.12
CA PRO A 317 13.90 10.36 -21.18
C PRO A 317 13.21 9.00 -21.33
N MET A 318 12.84 8.37 -20.22
CA MET A 318 12.17 7.05 -20.24
C MET A 318 10.67 7.19 -20.51
N VAL A 319 10.01 8.23 -20.01
CA VAL A 319 8.61 8.56 -20.33
C VAL A 319 8.45 8.77 -21.84
N LYS A 320 9.38 9.50 -22.46
CA LYS A 320 9.42 9.73 -23.90
C LYS A 320 9.59 8.42 -24.67
N LYS A 321 10.55 7.57 -24.28
CA LYS A 321 10.76 6.24 -24.87
C LYS A 321 9.52 5.35 -24.73
N ALA A 322 8.85 5.38 -23.58
CA ALA A 322 7.62 4.61 -23.37
C ALA A 322 6.49 5.03 -24.33
N LEU A 323 6.38 6.33 -24.64
CA LEU A 323 5.44 6.76 -25.69
C LEU A 323 5.91 6.35 -27.10
N GLU A 324 7.20 6.57 -27.40
CA GLU A 324 7.81 6.24 -28.69
C GLU A 324 7.78 4.73 -29.01
N PHE A 325 7.63 3.88 -27.99
CA PHE A 325 7.42 2.43 -28.18
C PHE A 325 6.18 2.13 -29.03
N SER A 326 5.14 2.95 -28.96
CA SER A 326 3.99 2.83 -29.86
C SER A 326 4.34 3.04 -31.33
N TRP A 327 5.45 3.71 -31.65
CA TRP A 327 5.86 4.14 -33.00
C TRP A 327 6.96 3.28 -33.61
N ILE A 328 7.47 2.30 -32.90
CA ILE A 328 8.45 1.36 -33.47
C ILE A 328 7.78 0.42 -34.47
N LYS A 329 8.59 -0.28 -35.28
CA LYS A 329 8.05 -1.31 -36.18
C LYS A 329 7.37 -2.40 -35.34
N GLY A 330 6.09 -2.67 -35.62
CA GLY A 330 5.26 -3.59 -34.84
C GLY A 330 4.63 -2.97 -33.58
N GLY A 331 4.90 -1.70 -33.27
CA GLY A 331 4.22 -0.95 -32.21
C GLY A 331 2.77 -0.62 -32.56
N TRP A 332 2.02 -0.15 -31.59
CA TRP A 332 0.58 0.06 -31.71
C TRP A 332 0.16 1.19 -32.67
N ASP A 333 1.04 2.15 -32.97
CA ASP A 333 0.86 3.25 -33.93
C ASP A 333 2.13 3.40 -34.79
N ALA A 334 2.54 2.29 -35.42
CA ALA A 334 3.80 2.24 -36.15
C ALA A 334 3.78 3.16 -37.42
N ASN A 335 2.61 3.44 -37.99
CA ASN A 335 2.40 4.34 -39.15
C ASN A 335 2.33 5.82 -38.72
N LYS A 336 2.25 6.11 -37.40
CA LYS A 336 2.16 7.46 -36.82
C LYS A 336 0.98 8.28 -37.35
N ASP A 337 -0.20 7.67 -37.35
CA ASP A 337 -1.43 8.37 -37.69
C ASP A 337 -2.27 8.79 -36.44
N GLY A 338 -1.89 8.34 -35.26
CA GLY A 338 -2.54 8.64 -34.00
C GLY A 338 -3.57 7.61 -33.56
N VAL A 339 -3.65 6.47 -34.25
CA VAL A 339 -4.62 5.39 -33.98
C VAL A 339 -3.88 4.15 -33.51
N MET A 340 -4.30 3.57 -32.40
CA MET A 340 -3.77 2.29 -31.94
C MET A 340 -4.40 1.13 -32.70
N GLU A 341 -3.54 0.27 -33.22
CA GLU A 341 -3.90 -0.94 -33.96
C GLU A 341 -3.14 -2.16 -33.45
N GLY A 342 -3.37 -3.32 -34.05
CA GLY A 342 -2.72 -4.56 -33.67
C GLY A 342 -3.27 -5.13 -32.36
N SER A 343 -2.48 -6.00 -31.73
CA SER A 343 -2.82 -6.64 -30.47
C SER A 343 -2.53 -5.72 -29.29
N GLN A 344 -3.50 -5.58 -28.39
CA GLN A 344 -3.45 -4.64 -27.28
C GLN A 344 -3.83 -5.38 -26.00
N HIS A 345 -2.80 -5.83 -25.25
CA HIS A 345 -3.01 -6.34 -23.88
C HIS A 345 -3.53 -5.22 -22.97
N ASN A 346 -4.45 -5.55 -22.08
CA ASN A 346 -5.16 -4.54 -21.30
C ASN A 346 -5.74 -5.12 -19.99
N THR A 347 -6.38 -4.25 -19.21
CA THR A 347 -6.96 -4.56 -17.89
C THR A 347 -8.09 -5.60 -17.89
N MET A 348 -8.63 -5.95 -19.05
CA MET A 348 -9.67 -6.98 -19.18
C MET A 348 -9.10 -8.40 -19.30
N ASP A 349 -7.76 -8.55 -19.26
CA ASP A 349 -7.03 -9.82 -19.43
C ASP A 349 -7.36 -10.54 -20.75
N VAL A 350 -7.73 -9.78 -21.77
CA VAL A 350 -7.97 -10.25 -23.13
C VAL A 350 -7.27 -9.33 -24.12
N GLU A 351 -6.80 -9.91 -25.23
CA GLU A 351 -6.21 -9.12 -26.31
C GLU A 351 -7.30 -8.46 -27.14
N TYR A 352 -7.24 -7.13 -27.26
CA TYR A 352 -8.01 -6.42 -28.28
C TYR A 352 -7.22 -6.34 -29.56
N PHE A 353 -7.89 -6.53 -30.67
CA PHE A 353 -7.30 -6.47 -32.00
C PHE A 353 -7.97 -5.36 -32.81
N GLY A 354 -7.18 -4.38 -33.23
CA GLY A 354 -7.65 -3.22 -33.99
C GLY A 354 -8.08 -2.03 -33.14
N PRO A 355 -8.43 -0.92 -33.78
CA PRO A 355 -8.82 0.31 -33.10
C PRO A 355 -10.03 0.11 -32.20
N ASN A 356 -9.93 0.60 -30.97
CA ASN A 356 -11.00 0.57 -30.00
C ASN A 356 -10.97 1.81 -29.10
N PRO A 357 -12.10 2.22 -28.51
CA PRO A 357 -12.17 3.44 -27.72
C PRO A 357 -11.36 3.33 -26.44
N GLN A 358 -11.31 2.15 -25.77
CA GLN A 358 -10.66 2.02 -24.49
C GLN A 358 -9.16 2.30 -24.59
N MET A 359 -8.43 1.61 -25.45
CA MET A 359 -6.99 1.83 -25.63
C MET A 359 -6.68 3.14 -26.32
N GLY A 360 -7.50 3.50 -27.33
CA GLY A 360 -7.33 4.76 -28.06
C GLY A 360 -7.42 5.98 -27.17
N PHE A 361 -8.34 6.04 -26.21
CA PHE A 361 -8.44 7.17 -25.28
C PHE A 361 -7.26 7.25 -24.32
N TRP A 362 -6.73 6.11 -23.83
CA TRP A 362 -5.50 6.11 -23.06
C TRP A 362 -4.32 6.66 -23.86
N TYR A 363 -4.21 6.26 -25.12
CA TYR A 363 -3.14 6.75 -26.00
C TYR A 363 -3.26 8.25 -26.29
N LEU A 364 -4.45 8.73 -26.64
CA LEU A 364 -4.69 10.16 -26.85
C LEU A 364 -4.37 10.97 -25.60
N GLY A 365 -4.75 10.45 -24.43
CA GLY A 365 -4.39 11.06 -23.15
C GLY A 365 -2.88 11.13 -22.91
N ALA A 366 -2.15 10.06 -23.22
CA ALA A 366 -0.69 10.00 -23.12
C ALA A 366 0.00 10.96 -24.10
N LEU A 367 -0.49 11.05 -25.34
CA LEU A 367 -0.02 12.02 -26.34
C LEU A 367 -0.20 13.46 -25.83
N LYS A 368 -1.37 13.76 -25.25
CA LYS A 368 -1.65 15.10 -24.73
C LYS A 368 -0.81 15.45 -23.50
N ALA A 369 -0.64 14.52 -22.58
CA ALA A 369 0.26 14.66 -21.44
C ALA A 369 1.70 14.91 -21.88
N SER A 370 2.19 14.13 -22.82
CA SER A 370 3.55 14.25 -23.35
C SER A 370 3.76 15.53 -24.15
N GLU A 371 2.75 16.01 -24.91
CA GLU A 371 2.79 17.33 -25.54
C GLU A 371 3.08 18.42 -24.49
N LYS A 372 2.35 18.40 -23.38
CA LYS A 372 2.48 19.41 -22.33
C LYS A 372 3.83 19.37 -21.62
N MET A 373 4.30 18.17 -21.26
CA MET A 373 5.63 17.99 -20.66
C MET A 373 6.74 18.43 -21.61
N ALA A 374 6.67 18.05 -22.89
CA ALA A 374 7.65 18.45 -23.90
C ALA A 374 7.67 19.97 -24.15
N GLN A 375 6.49 20.62 -24.15
CA GLN A 375 6.40 22.08 -24.25
C GLN A 375 7.11 22.77 -23.09
N HIS A 376 6.88 22.30 -21.85
CA HIS A 376 7.53 22.83 -20.66
C HIS A 376 9.06 22.67 -20.69
N LEU A 377 9.53 21.52 -21.16
CA LEU A 377 10.95 21.21 -21.29
C LEU A 377 11.62 21.86 -22.52
N GLY A 378 10.86 22.55 -23.38
CA GLY A 378 11.40 23.21 -24.58
C GLY A 378 11.63 22.27 -25.77
N GLU A 379 11.16 21.02 -25.74
CA GLU A 379 11.27 20.05 -26.83
C GLU A 379 10.19 20.26 -27.91
N LYS A 380 10.27 21.38 -28.60
CA LYS A 380 9.25 21.86 -29.54
C LYS A 380 8.88 20.86 -30.63
N TYR A 381 9.85 20.11 -31.16
CA TYR A 381 9.61 19.11 -32.22
C TYR A 381 8.78 17.96 -31.70
N PHE A 382 9.14 17.39 -30.55
CA PHE A 382 8.41 16.29 -29.95
C PHE A 382 6.99 16.72 -29.55
N ALA A 383 6.84 17.88 -28.95
CA ALA A 383 5.54 18.46 -28.63
C ALA A 383 4.64 18.62 -29.85
N LYS A 384 5.19 19.08 -30.98
CA LYS A 384 4.46 19.20 -32.27
C LYS A 384 4.03 17.84 -32.81
N THR A 385 4.89 16.82 -32.69
CA THR A 385 4.57 15.44 -33.08
C THR A 385 3.41 14.90 -32.25
N CYS A 386 3.50 14.95 -30.92
CA CYS A 386 2.42 14.51 -30.01
C CYS A 386 1.10 15.23 -30.32
N LYS A 387 1.15 16.55 -30.49
CA LYS A 387 -0.04 17.35 -30.84
C LYS A 387 -0.68 16.88 -32.14
N LYS A 388 0.12 16.67 -33.22
CA LYS A 388 -0.37 16.22 -34.51
C LYS A 388 -1.05 14.86 -34.42
N LEU A 389 -0.41 13.89 -33.71
CA LEU A 389 -0.97 12.55 -33.54
C LEU A 389 -2.26 12.58 -32.71
N TYR A 390 -2.30 13.37 -31.65
CA TYR A 390 -3.51 13.59 -30.87
C TYR A 390 -4.67 14.13 -31.72
N GLU A 391 -4.42 15.18 -32.51
CA GLU A 391 -5.46 15.82 -33.36
C GLU A 391 -5.95 14.88 -34.46
N ASN A 392 -5.05 14.11 -35.04
CA ASN A 392 -5.40 13.14 -36.10
C ASN A 392 -6.20 11.97 -35.51
N GLY A 393 -5.68 11.35 -34.43
CA GLY A 393 -6.31 10.18 -33.78
C GLY A 393 -7.69 10.54 -33.23
N SER A 394 -7.83 11.70 -32.55
CA SER A 394 -9.13 12.15 -32.03
C SER A 394 -10.16 12.29 -33.17
N LYS A 395 -9.81 12.96 -34.25
CA LYS A 395 -10.71 13.11 -35.43
C LYS A 395 -11.04 11.77 -36.06
N TRP A 396 -10.05 10.89 -36.16
CA TRP A 396 -10.25 9.58 -36.74
C TRP A 396 -11.20 8.73 -35.94
N MET A 397 -11.04 8.72 -34.58
CA MET A 397 -11.90 7.97 -33.67
C MET A 397 -13.35 8.48 -33.71
N ASP A 398 -13.55 9.81 -33.71
CA ASP A 398 -14.88 10.41 -33.84
C ASP A 398 -15.55 10.00 -35.14
N ALA A 399 -14.79 9.98 -36.24
CA ALA A 399 -15.34 9.69 -37.58
C ALA A 399 -15.57 8.17 -37.83
N ASN A 400 -14.80 7.27 -37.19
CA ASN A 400 -14.80 5.86 -37.54
C ASN A 400 -15.30 4.93 -36.44
N LEU A 401 -15.23 5.35 -35.18
CA LEU A 401 -15.66 4.51 -34.03
C LEU A 401 -16.96 5.00 -33.39
N PHE A 402 -17.33 6.30 -33.56
CA PHE A 402 -18.57 6.81 -32.98
C PHE A 402 -19.75 6.51 -33.92
N ASN A 403 -20.71 5.73 -33.42
CA ASN A 403 -21.90 5.32 -34.17
C ASN A 403 -23.09 6.28 -34.04
N GLY A 404 -22.91 7.41 -33.36
CA GLY A 404 -23.96 8.41 -33.08
C GLY A 404 -24.51 8.34 -31.66
N GLU A 405 -24.22 7.27 -30.92
CA GLU A 405 -24.63 7.06 -29.54
C GLU A 405 -23.44 6.74 -28.63
N TYR A 406 -22.57 5.82 -29.04
CA TYR A 406 -21.36 5.42 -28.32
C TYR A 406 -20.23 5.06 -29.28
N TYR A 407 -19.01 4.83 -28.72
CA TYR A 407 -17.87 4.40 -29.51
C TYR A 407 -17.78 2.88 -29.54
N GLU A 408 -17.57 2.31 -30.71
CA GLU A 408 -17.45 0.88 -30.99
C GLU A 408 -16.01 0.49 -31.29
N GLN A 409 -15.69 -0.79 -31.14
CA GLN A 409 -14.42 -1.35 -31.59
C GLN A 409 -14.50 -1.71 -33.09
N LEU A 410 -13.47 -1.33 -33.83
CA LEU A 410 -13.25 -1.83 -35.18
C LEU A 410 -12.35 -3.08 -35.11
N ILE A 411 -12.97 -4.26 -35.13
CA ILE A 411 -12.26 -5.53 -34.98
C ILE A 411 -11.42 -5.80 -36.22
N GLN A 412 -10.10 -5.98 -36.04
CA GLN A 412 -9.19 -6.46 -37.05
C GLN A 412 -8.80 -7.92 -36.78
N PRO A 413 -8.59 -8.78 -37.79
CA PRO A 413 -8.08 -10.12 -37.58
C PRO A 413 -6.72 -10.05 -36.85
N PRO A 414 -6.40 -11.04 -36.00
CA PRO A 414 -5.07 -11.10 -35.38
C PRO A 414 -4.02 -11.13 -36.48
N MET A 415 -3.25 -10.06 -36.61
CA MET A 415 -2.02 -10.08 -37.39
C MET A 415 -0.96 -10.83 -36.60
N VAL A 416 -0.08 -11.55 -37.27
CA VAL A 416 1.08 -12.17 -36.59
C VAL A 416 1.82 -11.03 -35.92
N GLN A 417 1.78 -11.06 -34.58
CA GLN A 417 2.38 -10.00 -33.78
C GLN A 417 3.89 -10.12 -33.91
N GLU A 418 4.48 -9.25 -34.70
CA GLU A 418 5.91 -9.05 -34.70
C GLU A 418 6.24 -8.19 -33.47
N ASN A 419 6.33 -8.80 -32.30
CA ASN A 419 6.93 -8.20 -31.12
C ASN A 419 6.10 -7.21 -30.30
N VAL A 420 5.10 -7.68 -29.63
CA VAL A 420 4.73 -7.02 -28.37
C VAL A 420 4.72 -8.04 -27.26
#